data_39ce0614b26cafaa0c6999e2d6a7f53f
#
_entry.id   39ce0614b26cafaa0c6999e2d6a7f53f
#
_cell.length_a   1.000
_cell.length_b   1.000
_cell.length_c   1.000
_cell.angle_alpha   90.00
_cell.angle_beta   90.00
_cell.angle_gamma   90.00
#
_symmetry.space_group_name_H-M   'P 1'
#
loop_
_entity.id
_entity.type
_entity.pdbx_description
1 polymer ?
#
loop_
_entity_poly.entity_id
_entity_poly.type
_entity_poly.pdbx_seq_one_letter_code
_entity_poly.pdbx_strand_id
1 'polypeptide(L)'
;MVTEVVKKEFSEKIETFGTAVSKKSKTFKIKKDDLFGDLKLKDFVKKGDILVKLKSGNILAPFSGVLGYTGLTEDILVSNNIIIITIDDNSTIYSDIKIPENFSASIKKGLPVEVKISSYKNKVFQGEIDFVSSRINADTRSLLSRIKVENKNLELISGSLLEVSVKFDLRNSLSVPDTSVMVEGDKSYVYKITDENIANKTEVTTGLRSNKNIEIISGLDEGNIIVAEGLKKVRPRGKIKPISK
;
A
#
# COMPACT_ATOMS: atom_id res chain seq x y z
N MET A 1 18.77 10.66 -28.69
CA MET A 1 19.12 11.13 -27.33
C MET A 1 19.89 10.03 -26.61
N VAL A 2 20.82 10.37 -25.74
CA VAL A 2 21.64 9.41 -24.98
C VAL A 2 21.42 9.61 -23.49
N THR A 3 21.69 8.56 -22.71
CA THR A 3 21.61 8.57 -21.25
C THR A 3 22.66 7.65 -20.66
N GLU A 4 23.02 7.92 -19.42
CA GLU A 4 23.94 7.10 -18.65
C GLU A 4 23.14 6.00 -17.91
N VAL A 5 23.74 4.81 -17.79
CA VAL A 5 23.22 3.70 -17.00
C VAL A 5 23.54 3.97 -15.53
N VAL A 6 22.50 4.13 -14.72
CA VAL A 6 22.61 4.43 -13.30
C VAL A 6 21.87 3.38 -12.47
N LYS A 7 22.22 3.23 -11.21
CA LYS A 7 21.45 2.39 -10.29
C LYS A 7 20.20 3.10 -9.82
N LYS A 8 19.09 2.35 -9.76
CA LYS A 8 17.83 2.77 -9.16
C LYS A 8 17.28 1.65 -8.28
N GLU A 9 16.41 2.05 -7.37
CA GLU A 9 15.67 1.10 -6.55
C GLU A 9 14.57 0.43 -7.37
N PHE A 10 14.56 -0.90 -7.32
CA PHE A 10 13.51 -1.77 -7.83
C PHE A 10 12.92 -2.59 -6.70
N SER A 11 11.64 -2.85 -6.77
CA SER A 11 10.94 -3.75 -5.85
C SER A 11 9.84 -4.48 -6.58
N GLU A 12 9.59 -5.71 -6.20
CA GLU A 12 8.37 -6.39 -6.54
C GLU A 12 7.22 -5.87 -5.69
N LYS A 13 6.00 -5.99 -6.18
CA LYS A 13 4.80 -5.59 -5.44
C LYS A 13 3.67 -6.58 -5.61
N ILE A 14 2.92 -6.76 -4.55
CA ILE A 14 1.64 -7.48 -4.56
C ILE A 14 0.55 -6.48 -4.22
N GLU A 15 -0.50 -6.49 -5.02
CA GLU A 15 -1.70 -5.70 -4.76
C GLU A 15 -2.79 -6.61 -4.20
N THR A 16 -3.39 -6.22 -3.10
CA THR A 16 -4.44 -6.96 -2.41
C THR A 16 -5.38 -6.00 -1.70
N PHE A 17 -6.43 -6.53 -1.11
CA PHE A 17 -7.43 -5.74 -0.40
C PHE A 17 -7.54 -6.21 1.04
N GLY A 18 -7.99 -5.31 1.90
CA GLY A 18 -8.33 -5.62 3.27
C GLY A 18 -9.36 -4.64 3.82
N THR A 19 -9.86 -4.90 4.99
CA THR A 19 -10.80 -4.02 5.69
C THR A 19 -10.09 -3.33 6.84
N ALA A 20 -10.26 -2.03 6.96
CA ALA A 20 -9.73 -1.24 8.06
C ALA A 20 -10.36 -1.68 9.40
N VAL A 21 -9.53 -1.93 10.39
CA VAL A 21 -9.95 -2.28 11.75
C VAL A 21 -9.25 -1.36 12.73
N SER A 22 -10.01 -0.77 13.65
CA SER A 22 -9.49 0.09 14.71
C SER A 22 -8.54 -0.66 15.64
N LYS A 23 -7.57 0.02 16.20
CA LYS A 23 -6.68 -0.52 17.24
C LYS A 23 -7.43 -1.07 18.43
N LYS A 24 -8.51 -0.41 18.84
CA LYS A 24 -9.44 -0.84 19.87
C LYS A 24 -10.85 -0.44 19.46
N SER A 25 -11.79 -1.29 19.73
CA SER A 25 -13.21 -1.02 19.54
C SER A 25 -14.00 -1.56 20.73
N LYS A 26 -15.01 -0.83 21.17
CA LYS A 26 -15.94 -1.26 22.22
C LYS A 26 -17.36 -0.82 21.87
N THR A 27 -18.26 -1.76 21.89
CA THR A 27 -19.68 -1.53 21.65
C THR A 27 -20.46 -1.60 22.96
N PHE A 28 -21.34 -0.64 23.17
CA PHE A 28 -22.28 -0.59 24.27
C PHE A 28 -23.69 -0.71 23.73
N LYS A 29 -24.52 -1.55 24.37
CA LYS A 29 -25.93 -1.70 24.08
C LYS A 29 -26.71 -1.13 25.26
N ILE A 30 -27.53 -0.11 25.04
CA ILE A 30 -28.18 0.68 26.05
C ILE A 30 -29.69 0.62 25.82
N LYS A 31 -30.48 0.31 26.88
CA LYS A 31 -31.93 0.39 26.81
C LYS A 31 -32.36 1.85 26.89
N LYS A 32 -33.23 2.32 25.98
CA LYS A 32 -33.76 3.69 26.00
C LYS A 32 -34.38 4.07 27.35
N ASP A 33 -35.08 3.14 27.98
CA ASP A 33 -35.77 3.35 29.26
C ASP A 33 -34.79 3.61 30.42
N ASP A 34 -33.53 3.19 30.30
CA ASP A 34 -32.48 3.40 31.30
C ASP A 34 -31.73 4.74 31.12
N LEU A 35 -31.98 5.47 30.03
CA LEU A 35 -31.35 6.78 29.80
C LEU A 35 -31.79 7.79 30.87
N PHE A 36 -30.81 8.59 31.32
CA PHE A 36 -31.05 9.75 32.17
C PHE A 36 -30.87 11.04 31.36
N GLY A 37 -32.01 11.60 30.90
CA GLY A 37 -32.04 12.78 30.05
C GLY A 37 -31.70 12.48 28.57
N ASP A 38 -31.36 13.54 27.80
CA ASP A 38 -31.06 13.44 26.39
C ASP A 38 -29.66 12.85 26.15
N LEU A 39 -29.56 12.04 25.10
CA LEU A 39 -28.29 11.51 24.65
C LEU A 39 -27.50 12.61 23.89
N LYS A 40 -26.45 13.14 24.50
CA LYS A 40 -25.52 14.11 23.89
C LYS A 40 -24.18 13.42 23.65
N LEU A 41 -23.90 13.04 22.42
CA LEU A 41 -22.63 12.41 22.04
C LEU A 41 -21.66 13.47 21.52
N LYS A 42 -20.40 13.31 21.89
CA LYS A 42 -19.26 14.06 21.34
C LYS A 42 -18.65 13.24 20.23
N ASP A 43 -18.11 13.88 19.20
CA ASP A 43 -17.43 13.17 18.12
C ASP A 43 -16.17 12.43 18.63
N PHE A 44 -15.44 13.03 19.58
CA PHE A 44 -14.26 12.46 20.21
C PHE A 44 -14.35 12.55 21.71
N VAL A 45 -13.93 11.48 22.40
CA VAL A 45 -13.89 11.38 23.86
C VAL A 45 -12.53 10.94 24.36
N LYS A 46 -12.19 11.38 25.57
CA LYS A 46 -11.01 10.93 26.28
C LYS A 46 -11.34 9.78 27.23
N LYS A 47 -10.36 8.94 27.54
CA LYS A 47 -10.50 7.90 28.56
C LYS A 47 -11.03 8.49 29.87
N GLY A 48 -12.08 7.89 30.43
CA GLY A 48 -12.75 8.33 31.66
C GLY A 48 -13.88 9.35 31.45
N ASP A 49 -14.06 9.90 30.26
CA ASP A 49 -15.22 10.77 29.97
C ASP A 49 -16.53 9.99 30.10
N ILE A 50 -17.57 10.66 30.56
CA ILE A 50 -18.92 10.08 30.59
C ILE A 50 -19.44 10.02 29.16
N LEU A 51 -19.68 8.80 28.66
CA LEU A 51 -20.29 8.56 27.36
C LEU A 51 -21.80 8.73 27.44
N VAL A 52 -22.43 8.12 28.44
CA VAL A 52 -23.87 8.11 28.63
C VAL A 52 -24.18 8.15 30.11
N LYS A 53 -25.18 8.94 30.48
CA LYS A 53 -25.80 8.92 31.80
C LYS A 53 -27.00 7.99 31.80
N LEU A 54 -27.02 7.02 32.69
CA LEU A 54 -28.10 6.08 32.86
C LEU A 54 -28.71 6.26 34.25
N LYS A 55 -29.96 5.80 34.41
CA LYS A 55 -30.61 5.69 35.74
C LYS A 55 -29.87 4.69 36.64
N SER A 56 -29.32 3.64 36.03
CA SER A 56 -28.53 2.60 36.70
C SER A 56 -27.05 2.97 36.97
N GLY A 57 -26.56 4.11 36.42
CA GLY A 57 -25.17 4.57 36.56
C GLY A 57 -24.60 5.08 35.26
N ASN A 58 -23.39 5.67 35.30
CA ASN A 58 -22.76 6.25 34.13
C ASN A 58 -21.91 5.24 33.35
N ILE A 59 -21.98 5.28 32.04
CA ILE A 59 -21.00 4.60 31.17
C ILE A 59 -19.84 5.52 30.89
N LEU A 60 -18.63 5.08 31.23
CA LEU A 60 -17.38 5.82 31.00
C LEU A 60 -16.62 5.28 29.79
N ALA A 61 -15.89 6.15 29.11
CA ALA A 61 -15.00 5.78 28.02
C ALA A 61 -13.82 4.93 28.54
N PRO A 62 -13.65 3.68 28.08
CA PRO A 62 -12.55 2.83 28.54
C PRO A 62 -11.20 3.22 27.94
N PHE A 63 -11.19 3.95 26.85
CA PHE A 63 -10.05 4.53 26.15
C PHE A 63 -10.49 5.79 25.39
N SER A 64 -9.53 6.58 24.89
CA SER A 64 -9.83 7.73 24.05
C SER A 64 -10.13 7.29 22.62
N GLY A 65 -11.13 7.87 21.97
CA GLY A 65 -11.51 7.48 20.62
C GLY A 65 -12.67 8.29 20.04
N VAL A 66 -13.04 7.93 18.83
CA VAL A 66 -14.17 8.50 18.08
C VAL A 66 -15.43 7.71 18.44
N LEU A 67 -16.54 8.41 18.64
CA LEU A 67 -17.83 7.77 18.88
C LEU A 67 -18.59 7.57 17.58
N GLY A 68 -19.12 6.37 17.41
CA GLY A 68 -20.13 6.04 16.44
C GLY A 68 -21.40 5.60 17.14
N TYR A 69 -22.55 5.80 16.51
CA TYR A 69 -23.80 5.25 17.02
C TYR A 69 -24.75 4.86 15.90
N THR A 70 -25.56 3.84 16.17
CA THR A 70 -26.59 3.34 15.28
C THR A 70 -27.93 3.38 16.02
N GLY A 71 -28.99 3.86 15.39
CA GLY A 71 -30.35 3.72 15.90
C GLY A 71 -31.05 5.01 16.31
N LEU A 72 -30.76 6.14 15.66
CA LEU A 72 -31.52 7.39 15.85
C LEU A 72 -32.43 7.76 14.66
N THR A 73 -32.88 6.80 13.86
CA THR A 73 -34.00 7.01 12.96
C THR A 73 -35.23 6.37 13.60
N GLU A 74 -36.26 7.18 13.84
CA GLU A 74 -37.53 6.77 14.45
C GLU A 74 -38.26 5.67 13.66
N ASP A 75 -37.85 5.41 12.41
CA ASP A 75 -38.54 4.53 11.46
C ASP A 75 -37.87 3.16 11.20
N ILE A 76 -36.70 2.88 11.76
CA ILE A 76 -36.18 1.52 11.64
C ILE A 76 -36.67 0.73 12.81
N LEU A 77 -37.42 -0.34 12.54
CA LEU A 77 -37.80 -1.45 13.41
C LEU A 77 -36.60 -1.98 14.20
N VAL A 78 -36.04 -1.21 15.09
CA VAL A 78 -35.25 -1.70 16.19
C VAL A 78 -36.24 -2.25 17.19
N SER A 79 -36.62 -3.47 16.99
CA SER A 79 -37.68 -4.18 17.75
C SER A 79 -37.41 -4.27 19.25
N ASN A 80 -36.44 -3.54 19.82
CA ASN A 80 -36.05 -3.74 21.22
C ASN A 80 -35.64 -2.49 21.99
N ASN A 81 -36.02 -1.27 21.61
CA ASN A 81 -35.72 -0.10 22.46
C ASN A 81 -34.22 0.03 22.88
N ILE A 82 -33.29 -0.38 22.00
CA ILE A 82 -31.86 -0.42 22.28
C ILE A 82 -31.10 0.63 21.40
N ILE A 83 -30.25 1.39 22.06
CA ILE A 83 -29.26 2.27 21.40
C ILE A 83 -27.92 1.56 21.38
N ILE A 84 -27.26 1.55 20.24
CA ILE A 84 -25.91 1.00 20.09
C ILE A 84 -24.94 2.15 19.94
N ILE A 85 -23.95 2.21 20.83
CA ILE A 85 -22.85 3.19 20.77
C ILE A 85 -21.56 2.41 20.64
N THR A 86 -20.68 2.85 19.73
CA THR A 86 -19.32 2.34 19.57
C THR A 86 -18.32 3.43 19.93
N ILE A 87 -17.21 3.02 20.53
CA ILE A 87 -16.02 3.86 20.67
C ILE A 87 -14.87 3.17 19.98
N ASP A 88 -14.21 3.87 19.07
CA ASP A 88 -13.14 3.34 18.22
C ASP A 88 -11.86 4.16 18.35
N ASP A 89 -10.76 3.51 18.76
CA ASP A 89 -9.43 4.09 18.73
C ASP A 89 -8.86 3.89 17.31
N ASN A 90 -9.08 4.88 16.47
CA ASN A 90 -8.60 4.91 15.08
C ASN A 90 -7.19 5.51 14.93
N SER A 91 -6.44 5.75 16.02
CA SER A 91 -5.09 6.31 15.94
C SER A 91 -4.11 5.43 15.17
N THR A 92 -4.38 4.14 15.13
CA THR A 92 -3.72 3.13 14.32
C THR A 92 -4.77 2.23 13.70
N ILE A 93 -4.63 1.99 12.42
CA ILE A 93 -5.50 1.06 11.68
C ILE A 93 -4.72 -0.22 11.40
N TYR A 94 -5.37 -1.33 11.64
CA TYR A 94 -4.93 -2.66 11.23
C TYR A 94 -5.79 -3.16 10.07
N SER A 95 -5.24 -4.04 9.28
CA SER A 95 -6.03 -4.81 8.31
C SER A 95 -5.40 -6.17 8.08
N ASP A 96 -6.22 -7.19 8.06
CA ASP A 96 -5.81 -8.53 7.64
C ASP A 96 -5.93 -8.61 6.11
N ILE A 97 -4.83 -9.02 5.48
CA ILE A 97 -4.70 -9.17 4.03
C ILE A 97 -4.33 -10.62 3.70
N LYS A 98 -4.71 -11.06 2.51
CA LYS A 98 -4.38 -12.39 2.00
C LYS A 98 -3.30 -12.27 0.94
N ILE A 99 -2.21 -12.97 1.14
CA ILE A 99 -1.06 -13.03 0.22
C ILE A 99 -1.08 -14.39 -0.46
N PRO A 100 -1.03 -14.48 -1.81
CA PRO A 100 -0.94 -15.75 -2.50
C PRO A 100 0.27 -16.59 -2.07
N GLU A 101 0.12 -17.91 -2.00
CA GLU A 101 1.13 -18.86 -1.49
C GLU A 101 2.49 -18.73 -2.17
N ASN A 102 2.52 -18.47 -3.48
CA ASN A 102 3.75 -18.31 -4.25
C ASN A 102 4.65 -17.16 -3.79
N PHE A 103 4.11 -16.19 -3.05
CA PHE A 103 4.87 -15.07 -2.49
C PHE A 103 5.18 -15.24 -0.99
N SER A 104 4.74 -16.34 -0.38
CA SER A 104 4.84 -16.54 1.08
C SER A 104 6.27 -16.43 1.62
N ALA A 105 7.26 -16.90 0.87
CA ALA A 105 8.67 -16.86 1.25
C ALA A 105 9.26 -15.44 1.30
N SER A 106 8.69 -14.52 0.50
CA SER A 106 9.14 -13.13 0.38
C SER A 106 8.50 -12.20 1.41
N ILE A 107 7.39 -12.60 2.03
CA ILE A 107 6.64 -11.76 2.97
C ILE A 107 7.17 -11.93 4.40
N LYS A 108 7.58 -10.80 4.99
CA LYS A 108 8.15 -10.74 6.35
C LYS A 108 7.57 -9.55 7.11
N LYS A 109 7.56 -9.66 8.44
CA LYS A 109 7.26 -8.52 9.31
C LYS A 109 8.20 -7.35 9.02
N GLY A 110 7.65 -6.12 9.02
CA GLY A 110 8.39 -4.88 8.76
C GLY A 110 8.49 -4.49 7.29
N LEU A 111 7.98 -5.30 6.34
CA LEU A 111 7.93 -4.89 4.93
C LEU A 111 7.03 -3.67 4.77
N PRO A 112 7.45 -2.69 3.96
CA PRO A 112 6.66 -1.48 3.73
C PRO A 112 5.42 -1.81 2.91
N VAL A 113 4.30 -1.18 3.29
CA VAL A 113 3.05 -1.24 2.56
C VAL A 113 2.54 0.16 2.22
N GLU A 114 1.96 0.29 1.05
CA GLU A 114 1.22 1.47 0.63
C GLU A 114 -0.27 1.15 0.65
N VAL A 115 -1.05 2.03 1.29
CA VAL A 115 -2.50 1.85 1.41
C VAL A 115 -3.20 3.02 0.76
N LYS A 116 -4.19 2.71 -0.07
CA LYS A 116 -5.11 3.68 -0.69
C LYS A 116 -6.54 3.37 -0.28
N ILE A 117 -7.36 4.41 -0.24
CA ILE A 117 -8.81 4.29 -0.04
C ILE A 117 -9.54 5.16 -1.07
N SER A 118 -10.70 4.74 -1.51
CA SER A 118 -11.47 5.42 -2.55
C SER A 118 -11.87 6.86 -2.19
N SER A 119 -12.03 7.14 -0.89
CA SER A 119 -12.38 8.47 -0.38
C SER A 119 -11.29 9.54 -0.62
N TYR A 120 -10.03 9.11 -0.81
CA TYR A 120 -8.89 10.01 -1.01
C TYR A 120 -8.12 9.60 -2.27
N LYS A 121 -8.61 10.00 -3.45
CA LYS A 121 -8.11 9.56 -4.77
C LYS A 121 -6.59 9.67 -5.00
N ASN A 122 -5.93 10.66 -4.37
CA ASN A 122 -4.51 10.95 -4.59
C ASN A 122 -3.66 10.79 -3.33
N LYS A 123 -4.21 10.22 -2.26
CA LYS A 123 -3.49 10.05 -1.00
C LYS A 123 -3.07 8.61 -0.81
N VAL A 124 -1.80 8.44 -0.44
CA VAL A 124 -1.21 7.15 -0.09
C VAL A 124 -0.82 7.19 1.38
N PHE A 125 -1.31 6.24 2.14
CA PHE A 125 -0.93 6.05 3.53
C PHE A 125 0.18 5.01 3.59
N GLN A 126 1.20 5.28 4.40
CA GLN A 126 2.32 4.36 4.59
C GLN A 126 2.08 3.50 5.81
N GLY A 127 2.43 2.24 5.70
CA GLY A 127 2.33 1.27 6.77
C GLY A 127 3.38 0.18 6.65
N GLU A 128 3.24 -0.86 7.43
CA GLU A 128 4.14 -2.00 7.46
C GLU A 128 3.38 -3.30 7.71
N ILE A 129 3.97 -4.43 7.34
CA ILE A 129 3.52 -5.75 7.78
C ILE A 129 3.82 -5.89 9.28
N ASP A 130 2.78 -5.99 10.10
CA ASP A 130 2.90 -6.15 11.55
C ASP A 130 3.00 -7.63 11.97
N PHE A 131 2.28 -8.49 11.27
CA PHE A 131 2.22 -9.92 11.57
C PHE A 131 2.10 -10.74 10.28
N VAL A 132 2.74 -11.89 10.28
CA VAL A 132 2.65 -12.90 9.22
C VAL A 132 2.27 -14.25 9.87
N SER A 133 1.23 -14.89 9.36
CA SER A 133 0.80 -16.20 9.84
C SER A 133 1.91 -17.25 9.60
N SER A 134 2.01 -18.21 10.51
CA SER A 134 2.89 -19.37 10.35
C SER A 134 2.28 -20.50 9.49
N ARG A 135 1.06 -20.32 9.00
CA ARG A 135 0.32 -21.32 8.23
C ARG A 135 -0.33 -20.72 7.00
N ILE A 136 -0.28 -21.47 5.91
CA ILE A 136 -1.03 -21.20 4.68
C ILE A 136 -2.43 -21.79 4.86
N ASN A 137 -3.45 -21.03 4.49
CA ASN A 137 -4.81 -21.54 4.38
C ASN A 137 -4.89 -22.43 3.12
N ALA A 138 -5.15 -23.72 3.30
CA ALA A 138 -5.18 -24.71 2.23
C ALA A 138 -6.32 -24.50 1.23
N ASP A 139 -7.46 -23.99 1.69
CA ASP A 139 -8.66 -23.79 0.85
C ASP A 139 -8.48 -22.58 -0.09
N THR A 140 -7.89 -21.50 0.43
CA THR A 140 -7.70 -20.25 -0.32
C THR A 140 -6.30 -20.10 -0.90
N ARG A 141 -5.38 -21.04 -0.63
CA ARG A 141 -3.96 -21.00 -1.04
C ARG A 141 -3.33 -19.64 -0.76
N SER A 142 -3.55 -19.13 0.46
CA SER A 142 -3.08 -17.82 0.86
C SER A 142 -2.50 -17.80 2.27
N LEU A 143 -1.52 -16.91 2.46
CA LEU A 143 -0.92 -16.58 3.74
C LEU A 143 -1.62 -15.36 4.31
N LEU A 144 -2.18 -15.49 5.52
CA LEU A 144 -2.77 -14.36 6.24
C LEU A 144 -1.65 -13.48 6.78
N SER A 145 -1.71 -12.20 6.48
CA SER A 145 -0.79 -11.19 7.02
C SER A 145 -1.58 -10.00 7.54
N ARG A 146 -1.09 -9.37 8.61
CA ARG A 146 -1.70 -8.15 9.16
C ARG A 146 -0.81 -6.97 8.87
N ILE A 147 -1.40 -5.91 8.35
CA ILE A 147 -0.75 -4.62 8.18
C ILE A 147 -1.12 -3.68 9.32
N LYS A 148 -0.23 -2.75 9.59
CA LYS A 148 -0.40 -1.65 10.53
C LYS A 148 -0.13 -0.33 9.84
N VAL A 149 -1.05 0.64 10.00
CA VAL A 149 -0.97 1.97 9.41
C VAL A 149 -1.18 3.01 10.52
N GLU A 150 -0.23 3.91 10.69
CA GLU A 150 -0.40 5.05 11.60
C GLU A 150 -1.40 6.05 11.01
N ASN A 151 -2.42 6.40 11.78
CA ASN A 151 -3.55 7.22 11.34
C ASN A 151 -3.66 8.50 12.20
N LYS A 152 -2.61 9.30 12.22
CA LYS A 152 -2.50 10.49 13.09
C LYS A 152 -3.62 11.50 12.90
N ASN A 153 -4.12 11.63 11.68
CA ASN A 153 -5.19 12.58 11.35
C ASN A 153 -6.60 11.96 11.42
N LEU A 154 -6.73 10.71 11.83
CA LEU A 154 -7.98 9.96 11.93
C LEU A 154 -8.76 9.87 10.60
N GLU A 155 -8.07 9.90 9.46
CA GLU A 155 -8.65 9.91 8.12
C GLU A 155 -9.09 8.52 7.65
N LEU A 156 -8.40 7.49 8.12
CA LEU A 156 -8.81 6.09 7.91
C LEU A 156 -9.87 5.72 8.95
N ILE A 157 -11.02 5.30 8.45
CA ILE A 157 -12.17 4.95 9.29
C ILE A 157 -12.29 3.42 9.30
N SER A 158 -12.56 2.84 10.48
CA SER A 158 -12.85 1.42 10.62
C SER A 158 -14.00 0.99 9.72
N GLY A 159 -13.87 -0.16 9.06
CA GLY A 159 -14.81 -0.66 8.06
C GLY A 159 -14.52 -0.23 6.62
N SER A 160 -13.61 0.74 6.40
CA SER A 160 -13.22 1.14 5.03
C SER A 160 -12.50 0.01 4.29
N LEU A 161 -12.76 -0.10 2.99
CA LEU A 161 -11.97 -0.96 2.09
C LEU A 161 -10.61 -0.30 1.84
N LEU A 162 -9.56 -1.07 2.06
CA LEU A 162 -8.19 -0.69 1.82
C LEU A 162 -7.64 -1.42 0.60
N GLU A 163 -7.11 -0.67 -0.37
CA GLU A 163 -6.27 -1.18 -1.43
C GLU A 163 -4.83 -1.19 -0.92
N VAL A 164 -4.23 -2.35 -0.81
CA VAL A 164 -2.92 -2.53 -0.17
C VAL A 164 -1.91 -3.01 -1.18
N SER A 165 -0.80 -2.28 -1.32
CA SER A 165 0.36 -2.67 -2.12
C SER A 165 1.51 -3.00 -1.18
N VAL A 166 1.91 -4.26 -1.12
CA VAL A 166 3.06 -4.74 -0.35
C VAL A 166 4.28 -4.75 -1.25
N LYS A 167 5.33 -4.04 -0.85
CA LYS A 167 6.61 -4.01 -1.57
C LYS A 167 7.59 -4.98 -0.91
N PHE A 168 8.27 -5.79 -1.71
CA PHE A 168 9.27 -6.75 -1.25
C PHE A 168 10.38 -6.87 -2.28
N ASP A 169 11.46 -7.58 -1.92
CA ASP A 169 12.66 -7.76 -2.74
C ASP A 169 13.23 -6.41 -3.25
N LEU A 170 13.36 -5.47 -2.29
CA LEU A 170 13.93 -4.15 -2.57
C LEU A 170 15.42 -4.32 -2.88
N ARG A 171 15.84 -3.82 -4.06
CA ARG A 171 17.22 -3.89 -4.51
C ARG A 171 17.62 -2.69 -5.36
N ASN A 172 18.88 -2.33 -5.30
CA ASN A 172 19.47 -1.34 -6.19
C ASN A 172 20.09 -2.05 -7.39
N SER A 173 19.53 -1.87 -8.57
CA SER A 173 19.96 -2.52 -9.81
C SER A 173 20.18 -1.49 -10.90
N LEU A 174 20.96 -1.86 -11.93
CA LEU A 174 21.17 -1.02 -13.10
C LEU A 174 19.82 -0.73 -13.78
N SER A 175 19.64 0.51 -14.17
CA SER A 175 18.39 1.04 -14.71
C SER A 175 18.62 1.74 -16.02
N VAL A 176 17.77 1.46 -16.98
CA VAL A 176 17.71 2.15 -18.27
C VAL A 176 16.27 2.59 -18.57
N PRO A 177 16.06 3.67 -19.33
CA PRO A 177 14.73 4.02 -19.82
C PRO A 177 14.13 2.88 -20.64
N ASP A 178 12.82 2.61 -20.51
CA ASP A 178 12.13 1.55 -21.27
C ASP A 178 12.21 1.77 -22.79
N THR A 179 12.33 3.04 -23.23
CA THR A 179 12.52 3.42 -24.62
C THR A 179 13.89 3.05 -25.22
N SER A 180 14.86 2.67 -24.37
CA SER A 180 16.22 2.30 -24.79
C SER A 180 16.38 0.82 -25.11
N VAL A 181 15.40 -0.01 -24.77
CA VAL A 181 15.46 -1.46 -24.95
C VAL A 181 14.68 -1.88 -26.19
N MET A 182 15.33 -2.66 -27.04
CA MET A 182 14.72 -3.32 -28.19
C MET A 182 14.58 -4.81 -27.91
N VAL A 183 13.45 -5.37 -28.26
CA VAL A 183 13.19 -6.82 -28.18
C VAL A 183 13.18 -7.39 -29.59
N GLU A 184 13.99 -8.41 -29.83
CA GLU A 184 14.04 -9.15 -31.09
C GLU A 184 13.97 -10.67 -30.79
N GLY A 185 12.86 -11.26 -31.12
CA GLY A 185 12.53 -12.64 -30.70
C GLY A 185 12.44 -12.74 -29.19
N ASP A 186 13.27 -13.59 -28.59
CA ASP A 186 13.37 -13.85 -27.14
C ASP A 186 14.49 -13.04 -26.46
N LYS A 187 15.21 -12.18 -27.20
CA LYS A 187 16.36 -11.44 -26.71
C LYS A 187 16.08 -9.93 -26.64
N SER A 188 16.70 -9.30 -25.64
CA SER A 188 16.67 -7.86 -25.45
C SER A 188 18.03 -7.23 -25.79
N TYR A 189 18.00 -6.07 -26.40
CA TYR A 189 19.19 -5.35 -26.85
C TYR A 189 19.11 -3.87 -26.52
N VAL A 190 20.27 -3.26 -26.31
CA VAL A 190 20.46 -1.81 -26.25
C VAL A 190 21.56 -1.38 -27.22
N TYR A 191 21.60 -0.10 -27.57
CA TYR A 191 22.77 0.46 -28.24
C TYR A 191 23.68 1.13 -27.21
N LYS A 192 24.80 0.46 -26.89
CA LYS A 192 25.88 1.02 -26.05
C LYS A 192 26.79 1.86 -26.93
N ILE A 193 27.18 3.03 -26.43
CA ILE A 193 28.02 3.99 -27.15
C ILE A 193 29.44 3.85 -26.65
N THR A 194 30.37 3.74 -27.60
CA THR A 194 31.83 3.75 -27.33
C THR A 194 32.35 5.19 -27.23
N ASP A 195 33.58 5.34 -26.73
CA ASP A 195 34.30 6.63 -26.66
C ASP A 195 34.48 7.29 -28.03
N GLU A 196 34.44 6.51 -29.11
CA GLU A 196 34.50 6.99 -30.49
C GLU A 196 33.12 7.39 -31.06
N ASN A 197 32.10 7.43 -30.23
CA ASN A 197 30.70 7.67 -30.60
C ASN A 197 30.12 6.64 -31.59
N ILE A 198 30.53 5.39 -31.49
CA ILE A 198 29.99 4.26 -32.25
C ILE A 198 28.90 3.56 -31.43
N ALA A 199 27.74 3.33 -32.05
CA ALA A 199 26.62 2.61 -31.42
C ALA A 199 26.76 1.10 -31.62
N ASN A 200 27.12 0.37 -30.57
CA ASN A 200 27.21 -1.06 -30.58
C ASN A 200 25.92 -1.70 -30.04
N LYS A 201 25.33 -2.58 -30.85
CA LYS A 201 24.17 -3.40 -30.40
C LYS A 201 24.65 -4.41 -29.38
N THR A 202 24.22 -4.27 -28.14
CA THR A 202 24.63 -5.07 -27.00
C THR A 202 23.43 -5.85 -26.48
N GLU A 203 23.56 -7.18 -26.34
CA GLU A 203 22.56 -8.04 -25.73
C GLU A 203 22.54 -7.79 -24.23
N VAL A 204 21.34 -7.70 -23.66
CA VAL A 204 21.11 -7.48 -22.22
C VAL A 204 20.05 -8.42 -21.67
N THR A 205 20.22 -8.81 -20.41
CA THR A 205 19.16 -9.47 -19.67
C THR A 205 18.40 -8.44 -18.86
N THR A 206 17.10 -8.35 -19.11
CA THR A 206 16.23 -7.38 -18.43
C THR A 206 15.52 -8.03 -17.23
N GLY A 207 15.27 -7.26 -16.19
CA GLY A 207 14.49 -7.64 -15.03
C GLY A 207 13.14 -6.90 -14.96
N LEU A 208 12.85 -6.34 -13.79
CA LEU A 208 11.60 -5.64 -13.54
C LEU A 208 11.48 -4.35 -14.37
N ARG A 209 10.23 -4.05 -14.74
CA ARG A 209 9.88 -2.77 -15.36
C ARG A 209 9.08 -1.93 -14.37
N SER A 210 9.57 -0.75 -14.05
CA SER A 210 8.96 0.18 -13.10
C SER A 210 9.20 1.64 -13.50
N ASN A 211 8.18 2.49 -13.36
CA ASN A 211 8.28 3.95 -13.55
C ASN A 211 9.02 4.38 -14.85
N LYS A 212 8.66 3.77 -15.99
CA LYS A 212 9.28 3.99 -17.31
C LYS A 212 10.77 3.61 -17.37
N ASN A 213 11.24 2.80 -16.44
CA ASN A 213 12.59 2.25 -16.44
C ASN A 213 12.52 0.72 -16.46
N ILE A 214 13.57 0.11 -17.00
CA ILE A 214 13.78 -1.34 -16.99
C ILE A 214 15.04 -1.63 -16.20
N GLU A 215 14.94 -2.62 -15.32
CA GLU A 215 16.07 -3.19 -14.62
C GLU A 215 16.94 -3.98 -15.59
N ILE A 216 18.26 -3.81 -15.49
CA ILE A 216 19.23 -4.59 -16.24
C ILE A 216 19.96 -5.51 -15.27
N ILE A 217 19.80 -6.82 -15.52
CA ILE A 217 20.43 -7.88 -14.73
C ILE A 217 21.86 -8.12 -15.20
N SER A 218 22.09 -8.10 -16.53
CA SER A 218 23.41 -8.30 -17.14
C SER A 218 23.53 -7.64 -18.51
N GLY A 219 24.77 -7.46 -18.97
CA GLY A 219 25.11 -6.91 -20.30
C GLY A 219 25.51 -5.43 -20.29
N LEU A 220 25.37 -4.73 -19.19
CA LEU A 220 25.80 -3.34 -19.01
C LEU A 220 26.52 -3.18 -17.66
N ASP A 221 27.33 -2.12 -17.59
CA ASP A 221 27.95 -1.63 -16.37
C ASP A 221 27.41 -0.25 -16.02
N GLU A 222 27.51 0.13 -14.74
CA GLU A 222 27.21 1.49 -14.28
C GLU A 222 28.11 2.49 -14.99
N GLY A 223 27.56 3.61 -15.42
CA GLY A 223 28.28 4.64 -16.18
C GLY A 223 28.33 4.40 -17.69
N ASN A 224 27.89 3.26 -18.21
CA ASN A 224 27.80 3.07 -19.65
C ASN A 224 26.84 4.07 -20.28
N ILE A 225 27.21 4.63 -21.42
CA ILE A 225 26.33 5.52 -22.19
C ILE A 225 25.57 4.70 -23.22
N ILE A 226 24.24 4.89 -23.25
CA ILE A 226 23.34 4.19 -24.16
C ILE A 226 22.43 5.14 -24.92
N VAL A 227 21.87 4.67 -26.02
CA VAL A 227 20.83 5.42 -26.76
C VAL A 227 19.50 5.26 -26.03
N ALA A 228 18.96 6.35 -25.48
CA ALA A 228 17.68 6.38 -24.77
C ALA A 228 16.47 6.48 -25.71
N GLU A 229 16.60 7.26 -26.79
CA GLU A 229 15.52 7.50 -27.74
C GLU A 229 16.03 7.58 -29.18
N GLY A 230 15.15 7.27 -30.14
CA GLY A 230 15.48 7.34 -31.56
C GLY A 230 16.16 6.08 -32.08
N LEU A 231 15.97 4.93 -31.46
CA LEU A 231 16.58 3.65 -31.81
C LEU A 231 16.40 3.28 -33.29
N LYS A 232 15.25 3.60 -33.91
CA LYS A 232 14.97 3.34 -35.34
C LYS A 232 15.92 4.05 -36.30
N LYS A 233 16.60 5.12 -35.84
CA LYS A 233 17.54 5.89 -36.66
C LYS A 233 19.01 5.45 -36.48
N VAL A 234 19.26 4.57 -35.50
CA VAL A 234 20.59 4.07 -35.18
C VAL A 234 20.90 2.84 -36.02
N ARG A 235 22.04 2.83 -36.70
CA ARG A 235 22.55 1.64 -37.39
C ARG A 235 23.61 0.96 -36.55
N PRO A 236 23.60 -0.39 -36.44
CA PRO A 236 24.67 -1.11 -35.76
C PRO A 236 26.06 -0.71 -36.31
N ARG A 237 26.99 -0.40 -35.40
CA ARG A 237 28.33 0.13 -35.72
C ARG A 237 28.33 1.49 -36.46
N GLY A 238 27.19 2.18 -36.44
CA GLY A 238 27.09 3.52 -37.01
C GLY A 238 27.65 4.56 -36.06
N LYS A 239 28.38 5.56 -36.63
CA LYS A 239 28.82 6.74 -35.88
C LYS A 239 27.58 7.63 -35.57
N ILE A 240 27.42 8.03 -34.34
CA ILE A 240 26.30 8.86 -33.91
C ILE A 240 26.80 10.19 -33.37
N LYS A 241 25.97 11.21 -33.42
CA LYS A 241 26.20 12.49 -32.75
C LYS A 241 25.35 12.47 -31.46
N PRO A 242 25.96 12.19 -30.30
CA PRO A 242 25.20 12.11 -29.06
C PRO A 242 24.63 13.49 -28.69
N ILE A 243 23.36 13.50 -28.27
CA ILE A 243 22.70 14.68 -27.69
C ILE A 243 22.31 14.24 -26.28
N SER A 244 22.97 14.79 -25.28
CA SER A 244 22.59 14.62 -23.86
C SER A 244 21.32 15.41 -23.56
N LYS A 245 20.57 14.93 -22.57
CA LYS A 245 19.41 15.65 -22.07
C LYS A 245 19.86 16.75 -21.12
#